data_89c0dd575e356e86ed21a475a2565d06
#
_entry.id   89c0dd575e356e86ed21a475a2565d06
#
_cell.length_a   1.000
_cell.length_b   1.000
_cell.length_c   1.000
_cell.angle_alpha   90.00
_cell.angle_beta   90.00
_cell.angle_gamma   90.00
#
_symmetry.space_group_name_H-M   'P 1'
#
loop_
_entity.id
_entity.type
_entity.pdbx_description
1 polymer ?
#
loop_
_entity_poly.entity_id
_entity_poly.type
_entity_poly.pdbx_seq_one_letter_code
_entity_poly.pdbx_strand_id
1 'polypeptide(L)'
;MLIEDQVAAKRCGHRPGKEIVSQEEMVDRIHAAVDARRDDDFVIMARTDALSVEGIDRAIERAVACVEAGADMVFPEAMTELAMYRRFVDAVKVPVLANITEFGLTPFFTAAELASAGVSIALYPASGFRAMNKAVQRVYETILREGSQRNVVETMQTRMELYEVIGYDAYERKLDALFAKQKKS
;
A
#
# COMPACT_ATOMS: atom_id res chain seq x y z
N MET A 1 -0.51 -11.43 -3.91
CA MET A 1 0.53 -10.91 -4.86
C MET A 1 -0.06 -9.79 -5.69
N LEU A 2 0.73 -8.75 -6.05
CA LEU A 2 0.27 -7.66 -6.92
C LEU A 2 1.04 -7.73 -8.23
N ILE A 3 0.30 -7.68 -9.37
CA ILE A 3 0.85 -7.67 -10.73
C ILE A 3 0.32 -6.43 -11.44
N GLU A 4 1.18 -5.70 -12.12
CA GLU A 4 0.81 -4.45 -12.80
C GLU A 4 1.05 -4.51 -14.32
N ASP A 5 0.28 -3.70 -15.04
CA ASP A 5 0.33 -3.64 -16.50
C ASP A 5 1.39 -2.68 -17.07
N GLN A 6 2.27 -2.11 -16.25
CA GLN A 6 3.39 -1.33 -16.77
C GLN A 6 4.46 -2.22 -17.46
N VAL A 7 5.18 -1.63 -18.41
CA VAL A 7 6.37 -2.23 -19.00
C VAL A 7 7.50 -2.35 -17.96
N ALA A 8 8.53 -3.17 -18.25
CA ALA A 8 9.64 -3.40 -17.30
C ALA A 8 10.39 -2.12 -16.89
N ALA A 9 10.45 -1.11 -17.75
CA ALA A 9 10.97 0.22 -17.44
C ALA A 9 9.96 1.07 -16.64
N LYS A 10 9.48 0.52 -15.54
CA LYS A 10 8.43 1.07 -14.69
C LYS A 10 8.68 2.50 -14.23
N ARG A 11 7.60 3.30 -14.17
CA ARG A 11 7.57 4.63 -13.57
C ARG A 11 6.54 4.71 -12.45
N CYS A 12 6.67 5.71 -11.57
CA CYS A 12 5.64 5.97 -10.56
C CYS A 12 4.29 6.26 -11.22
N GLY A 13 3.22 5.62 -10.72
CA GLY A 13 1.86 5.72 -11.27
C GLY A 13 1.26 7.13 -11.32
N HIS A 14 1.80 8.07 -10.51
CA HIS A 14 1.38 9.48 -10.51
C HIS A 14 2.26 10.39 -11.38
N ARG A 15 3.26 9.85 -12.09
CA ARG A 15 4.13 10.62 -12.99
C ARG A 15 3.74 10.42 -14.46
N PRO A 16 4.00 11.43 -15.33
CA PRO A 16 3.74 11.30 -16.76
C PRO A 16 4.73 10.33 -17.45
N GLY A 17 4.38 9.93 -18.67
CA GLY A 17 5.25 9.11 -19.53
C GLY A 17 5.34 7.65 -19.09
N LYS A 18 4.28 7.10 -18.50
CA LYS A 18 4.11 5.66 -18.31
C LYS A 18 3.82 4.98 -19.63
N GLU A 19 4.35 3.78 -19.76
CA GLU A 19 4.01 2.86 -20.84
C GLU A 19 3.43 1.59 -20.20
N ILE A 20 2.38 1.07 -20.81
CA ILE A 20 1.71 -0.15 -20.36
C ILE A 20 1.81 -1.22 -21.45
N VAL A 21 1.78 -2.47 -21.04
CA VAL A 21 1.73 -3.61 -21.93
C VAL A 21 0.33 -3.74 -22.55
N SER A 22 0.17 -4.57 -23.58
CA SER A 22 -1.15 -4.85 -24.12
C SER A 22 -2.06 -5.50 -23.09
N GLN A 23 -3.37 -5.46 -23.31
CA GLN A 23 -4.33 -6.12 -22.44
C GLN A 23 -4.09 -7.64 -22.42
N GLU A 24 -3.79 -8.23 -23.57
CA GLU A 24 -3.52 -9.66 -23.73
C GLU A 24 -2.29 -10.07 -22.90
N GLU A 25 -1.20 -9.30 -22.97
CA GLU A 25 -0.01 -9.58 -22.16
C GLU A 25 -0.29 -9.49 -20.66
N MET A 26 -1.10 -8.51 -20.23
CA MET A 26 -1.47 -8.41 -18.81
C MET A 26 -2.35 -9.59 -18.38
N VAL A 27 -3.29 -10.04 -19.21
CA VAL A 27 -4.11 -11.22 -18.97
C VAL A 27 -3.24 -12.47 -18.86
N ASP A 28 -2.25 -12.65 -19.74
CA ASP A 28 -1.30 -13.76 -19.67
C ASP A 28 -0.48 -13.76 -18.37
N ARG A 29 -0.08 -12.57 -17.89
CA ARG A 29 0.59 -12.44 -16.58
C ARG A 29 -0.30 -12.90 -15.41
N ILE A 30 -1.59 -12.57 -15.47
CA ILE A 30 -2.57 -13.02 -14.45
C ILE A 30 -2.76 -14.53 -14.55
N HIS A 31 -2.98 -15.09 -15.74
CA HIS A 31 -3.11 -16.55 -15.93
C HIS A 31 -1.89 -17.29 -15.39
N ALA A 32 -0.68 -16.85 -15.71
CA ALA A 32 0.54 -17.48 -15.19
C ALA A 32 0.61 -17.48 -13.64
N ALA A 33 0.13 -16.42 -13.00
CA ALA A 33 0.07 -16.36 -11.55
C ALA A 33 -1.01 -17.27 -10.96
N VAL A 34 -2.19 -17.32 -11.58
CA VAL A 34 -3.30 -18.19 -11.17
C VAL A 34 -2.90 -19.66 -11.30
N ASP A 35 -2.29 -20.04 -12.42
CA ASP A 35 -1.82 -21.42 -12.66
C ASP A 35 -0.74 -21.86 -11.67
N ALA A 36 0.10 -20.92 -11.22
CA ALA A 36 1.16 -21.20 -10.24
C ALA A 36 0.66 -21.21 -8.79
N ARG A 37 -0.55 -20.74 -8.52
CA ARG A 37 -1.13 -20.67 -7.17
C ARG A 37 -1.34 -22.06 -6.60
N ARG A 38 -0.91 -22.28 -5.35
CA ARG A 38 -1.03 -23.56 -4.62
C ARG A 38 -1.99 -23.47 -3.43
N ASP A 39 -2.30 -22.28 -3.00
CA ASP A 39 -3.13 -21.97 -1.85
C ASP A 39 -4.24 -21.03 -2.34
N ASP A 40 -5.49 -21.47 -2.24
CA ASP A 40 -6.65 -20.71 -2.73
C ASP A 40 -6.88 -19.41 -1.93
N ASP A 41 -6.35 -19.33 -0.70
CA ASP A 41 -6.38 -18.10 0.10
C ASP A 41 -5.30 -17.07 -0.32
N PHE A 42 -4.39 -17.45 -1.24
CA PHE A 42 -3.36 -16.55 -1.76
C PHE A 42 -3.94 -15.59 -2.81
N VAL A 43 -4.15 -14.34 -2.42
CA VAL A 43 -4.76 -13.29 -3.24
C VAL A 43 -3.85 -12.82 -4.38
N ILE A 44 -4.39 -12.80 -5.61
CA ILE A 44 -3.78 -12.21 -6.81
C ILE A 44 -4.52 -10.91 -7.11
N MET A 45 -3.80 -9.79 -7.05
CA MET A 45 -4.35 -8.45 -7.30
C MET A 45 -3.81 -7.91 -8.63
N ALA A 46 -4.70 -7.53 -9.53
CA ALA A 46 -4.35 -6.86 -10.78
C ALA A 46 -4.32 -5.35 -10.58
N ARG A 47 -3.16 -4.72 -10.85
CA ARG A 47 -3.04 -3.27 -10.90
C ARG A 47 -3.04 -2.80 -12.34
N THR A 48 -3.82 -1.76 -12.62
CA THR A 48 -3.79 -1.08 -13.91
C THR A 48 -3.43 0.40 -13.77
N ASP A 49 -2.49 0.84 -14.58
CA ASP A 49 -2.08 2.23 -14.75
C ASP A 49 -2.72 2.86 -16.01
N ALA A 50 -3.66 2.17 -16.65
CA ALA A 50 -4.24 2.53 -17.94
C ALA A 50 -5.04 3.83 -17.92
N LEU A 51 -5.57 4.29 -16.77
CA LEU A 51 -6.35 5.53 -16.70
C LEU A 51 -5.64 6.71 -17.37
N SER A 52 -4.35 6.87 -17.10
CA SER A 52 -3.57 8.01 -17.61
C SER A 52 -3.06 7.83 -19.05
N VAL A 53 -3.18 6.63 -19.61
CA VAL A 53 -2.66 6.27 -20.95
C VAL A 53 -3.82 6.08 -21.93
N GLU A 54 -4.86 5.38 -21.53
CA GLU A 54 -5.97 4.96 -22.40
C GLU A 54 -7.33 5.51 -21.94
N GLY A 55 -7.40 6.16 -20.77
CA GLY A 55 -8.63 6.67 -20.18
C GLY A 55 -9.43 5.64 -19.39
N ILE A 56 -10.52 6.11 -18.76
CA ILE A 56 -11.26 5.34 -17.75
C ILE A 56 -11.96 4.11 -18.32
N ASP A 57 -12.52 4.19 -19.52
CA ASP A 57 -13.27 3.08 -20.12
C ASP A 57 -12.34 1.91 -20.42
N ARG A 58 -11.20 2.16 -21.04
CA ARG A 58 -10.20 1.15 -21.33
C ARG A 58 -9.56 0.58 -20.06
N ALA A 59 -9.34 1.41 -19.04
CA ALA A 59 -8.83 0.94 -17.76
C ALA A 59 -9.82 -0.05 -17.09
N ILE A 60 -11.13 0.21 -17.18
CA ILE A 60 -12.17 -0.69 -16.69
C ILE A 60 -12.19 -2.00 -17.50
N GLU A 61 -12.16 -1.92 -18.84
CA GLU A 61 -12.12 -3.12 -19.69
C GLU A 61 -10.95 -4.03 -19.35
N ARG A 62 -9.74 -3.46 -19.18
CA ARG A 62 -8.54 -4.21 -18.76
C ARG A 62 -8.72 -4.87 -17.39
N ALA A 63 -9.30 -4.14 -16.43
CA ALA A 63 -9.54 -4.66 -15.11
C ALA A 63 -10.54 -5.83 -15.12
N VAL A 64 -11.62 -5.72 -15.90
CA VAL A 64 -12.60 -6.81 -16.09
C VAL A 64 -11.91 -8.04 -16.71
N ALA A 65 -11.11 -7.86 -17.77
CA ALA A 65 -10.36 -8.96 -18.38
C ALA A 65 -9.40 -9.65 -17.41
N CYS A 66 -8.73 -8.89 -16.53
CA CYS A 66 -7.90 -9.46 -15.47
C CYS A 66 -8.70 -10.26 -14.44
N VAL A 67 -9.90 -9.82 -14.07
CA VAL A 67 -10.80 -10.56 -13.17
C VAL A 67 -11.28 -11.85 -13.84
N GLU A 68 -11.67 -11.80 -15.11
CA GLU A 68 -12.05 -12.98 -15.89
C GLU A 68 -10.88 -13.98 -16.02
N ALA A 69 -9.64 -13.50 -16.01
CA ALA A 69 -8.42 -14.32 -15.98
C ALA A 69 -8.08 -14.89 -14.58
N GLY A 70 -8.86 -14.54 -13.55
CA GLY A 70 -8.74 -15.08 -12.19
C GLY A 70 -8.07 -14.17 -11.17
N ALA A 71 -7.97 -12.86 -11.43
CA ALA A 71 -7.57 -11.90 -10.40
C ALA A 71 -8.67 -11.77 -9.34
N ASP A 72 -8.29 -11.86 -8.07
CA ASP A 72 -9.21 -11.81 -6.91
C ASP A 72 -9.54 -10.37 -6.50
N MET A 73 -8.70 -9.40 -6.85
CA MET A 73 -8.82 -7.98 -6.49
C MET A 73 -8.26 -7.07 -7.59
N VAL A 74 -8.69 -5.81 -7.59
CA VAL A 74 -8.21 -4.80 -8.54
C VAL A 74 -7.68 -3.56 -7.83
N PHE A 75 -6.60 -3.02 -8.35
CA PHE A 75 -5.97 -1.78 -7.95
C PHE A 75 -5.91 -0.81 -9.15
N PRO A 76 -6.90 0.07 -9.32
CA PRO A 76 -6.85 1.13 -10.32
C PRO A 76 -5.99 2.29 -9.81
N GLU A 77 -4.92 2.63 -10.55
CA GLU A 77 -3.99 3.68 -10.14
C GLU A 77 -4.45 5.07 -10.56
N ALA A 78 -4.17 6.06 -9.71
CA ALA A 78 -4.30 7.49 -9.98
C ALA A 78 -5.72 7.96 -10.30
N MET A 79 -6.75 7.36 -9.69
CA MET A 79 -8.14 7.84 -9.78
C MET A 79 -8.26 9.24 -9.19
N THR A 80 -8.95 10.14 -9.87
CA THR A 80 -9.10 11.55 -9.46
C THR A 80 -10.48 11.89 -8.92
N GLU A 81 -11.45 11.00 -9.07
CA GLU A 81 -12.84 11.21 -8.65
C GLU A 81 -13.44 9.96 -8.00
N LEU A 82 -14.30 10.14 -6.99
CA LEU A 82 -15.05 9.03 -6.38
C LEU A 82 -15.95 8.31 -7.38
N ALA A 83 -16.47 9.03 -8.36
CA ALA A 83 -17.28 8.46 -9.42
C ALA A 83 -16.52 7.42 -10.28
N MET A 84 -15.20 7.62 -10.47
CA MET A 84 -14.35 6.66 -11.17
C MET A 84 -14.23 5.35 -10.37
N TYR A 85 -13.99 5.43 -9.05
CA TYR A 85 -13.99 4.24 -8.20
C TYR A 85 -15.32 3.49 -8.25
N ARG A 86 -16.45 4.20 -8.18
CA ARG A 86 -17.79 3.57 -8.29
C ARG A 86 -17.95 2.82 -9.60
N ARG A 87 -17.53 3.41 -10.71
CA ARG A 87 -17.56 2.74 -12.03
C ARG A 87 -16.71 1.47 -12.06
N PHE A 88 -15.52 1.49 -11.46
CA PHE A 88 -14.69 0.29 -11.33
C PHE A 88 -15.37 -0.78 -10.49
N VAL A 89 -15.82 -0.45 -9.28
CA VAL A 89 -16.53 -1.38 -8.38
C VAL A 89 -17.74 -2.02 -9.07
N ASP A 90 -18.53 -1.20 -9.75
CA ASP A 90 -19.73 -1.69 -10.47
C ASP A 90 -19.40 -2.62 -11.63
N ALA A 91 -18.24 -2.46 -12.26
CA ALA A 91 -17.83 -3.29 -13.39
C ALA A 91 -17.14 -4.58 -12.95
N VAL A 92 -16.14 -4.51 -12.06
CA VAL A 92 -15.26 -5.65 -11.75
C VAL A 92 -15.85 -6.65 -10.78
N LYS A 93 -16.80 -6.24 -9.91
CA LYS A 93 -17.49 -7.10 -8.93
C LYS A 93 -16.59 -7.87 -7.96
N VAL A 94 -15.34 -7.46 -7.83
CA VAL A 94 -14.36 -7.94 -6.85
C VAL A 94 -13.89 -6.77 -5.99
N PRO A 95 -13.22 -7.01 -4.84
CA PRO A 95 -12.69 -5.92 -4.01
C PRO A 95 -11.77 -4.97 -4.78
N VAL A 96 -11.96 -3.68 -4.57
CA VAL A 96 -11.15 -2.60 -5.18
C VAL A 96 -10.31 -1.91 -4.12
N LEU A 97 -9.02 -1.70 -4.41
CA LEU A 97 -8.09 -0.95 -3.59
C LEU A 97 -7.94 0.48 -4.12
N ALA A 98 -8.04 1.46 -3.23
CA ALA A 98 -7.70 2.86 -3.51
C ALA A 98 -6.35 3.22 -2.88
N ASN A 99 -5.44 3.76 -3.70
CA ASN A 99 -4.12 4.24 -3.26
C ASN A 99 -4.19 5.73 -2.91
N ILE A 100 -4.11 6.05 -1.63
CA ILE A 100 -4.14 7.43 -1.11
C ILE A 100 -2.72 7.82 -0.69
N THR A 101 -1.96 8.34 -1.66
CA THR A 101 -0.58 8.75 -1.43
C THR A 101 -0.43 10.28 -1.51
N GLU A 102 0.44 10.81 -0.67
CA GLU A 102 0.79 12.23 -0.69
C GLU A 102 1.55 12.59 -1.98
N PHE A 103 1.30 13.80 -2.48
CA PHE A 103 1.94 14.36 -3.69
C PHE A 103 1.65 13.57 -4.97
N GLY A 104 0.56 12.79 -4.96
CA GLY A 104 0.02 12.08 -6.11
C GLY A 104 -1.07 12.88 -6.84
N LEU A 105 -1.72 12.23 -7.82
CA LEU A 105 -2.85 12.81 -8.57
C LEU A 105 -4.18 12.59 -7.86
N THR A 106 -4.29 11.53 -7.07
CA THR A 106 -5.52 11.18 -6.33
C THR A 106 -5.75 12.16 -5.19
N PRO A 107 -6.93 12.79 -5.07
CA PRO A 107 -7.29 13.60 -3.91
C PRO A 107 -7.28 12.80 -2.61
N PHE A 108 -7.15 13.48 -1.47
CA PHE A 108 -7.17 12.85 -0.15
C PHE A 108 -8.61 12.50 0.28
N PHE A 109 -9.20 11.55 -0.42
CA PHE A 109 -10.49 11.02 -0.01
C PHE A 109 -10.39 10.36 1.36
N THR A 110 -11.38 10.60 2.21
CA THR A 110 -11.51 9.91 3.49
C THR A 110 -11.90 8.45 3.30
N ALA A 111 -11.65 7.62 4.30
CA ALA A 111 -12.08 6.23 4.28
C ALA A 111 -13.61 6.10 4.12
N ALA A 112 -14.39 7.02 4.70
CA ALA A 112 -15.85 7.04 4.57
C ALA A 112 -16.30 7.36 3.14
N GLU A 113 -15.67 8.33 2.47
CA GLU A 113 -15.96 8.65 1.07
C GLU A 113 -15.62 7.49 0.15
N LEU A 114 -14.45 6.87 0.34
CA LEU A 114 -14.04 5.68 -0.42
C LEU A 114 -15.03 4.51 -0.20
N ALA A 115 -15.42 4.24 1.05
CA ALA A 115 -16.41 3.22 1.36
C ALA A 115 -17.76 3.52 0.70
N SER A 116 -18.20 4.79 0.64
CA SER A 116 -19.43 5.19 -0.05
C SER A 116 -19.38 4.95 -1.57
N ALA A 117 -18.17 4.89 -2.14
CA ALA A 117 -17.94 4.53 -3.55
C ALA A 117 -17.76 3.01 -3.76
N GLY A 118 -17.85 2.19 -2.70
CA GLY A 118 -17.72 0.73 -2.75
C GLY A 118 -16.27 0.23 -2.70
N VAL A 119 -15.31 1.09 -2.41
CA VAL A 119 -13.90 0.70 -2.24
C VAL A 119 -13.75 -0.16 -0.99
N SER A 120 -13.02 -1.26 -1.10
CA SER A 120 -12.84 -2.24 -0.02
C SER A 120 -11.57 -2.01 0.80
N ILE A 121 -10.52 -1.43 0.20
CA ILE A 121 -9.23 -1.19 0.84
C ILE A 121 -8.75 0.22 0.53
N ALA A 122 -8.42 0.99 1.57
CA ALA A 122 -7.68 2.25 1.44
C ALA A 122 -6.22 2.02 1.84
N LEU A 123 -5.30 2.24 0.90
CA LEU A 123 -3.86 2.08 1.10
C LEU A 123 -3.20 3.45 1.31
N TYR A 124 -2.46 3.59 2.40
CA TYR A 124 -1.62 4.74 2.71
C TYR A 124 -0.14 4.32 2.64
N PRO A 125 0.46 4.23 1.44
CA PRO A 125 1.70 3.48 1.22
C PRO A 125 2.94 4.16 1.80
N ALA A 126 2.91 5.47 1.96
CA ALA A 126 4.10 6.24 2.32
C ALA A 126 3.89 7.24 3.46
N SER A 127 2.68 7.42 3.99
CA SER A 127 2.35 8.46 4.99
C SER A 127 3.23 8.38 6.23
N GLY A 128 3.27 7.22 6.88
CA GLY A 128 4.11 6.99 8.05
C GLY A 128 5.60 7.14 7.75
N PHE A 129 6.06 6.59 6.62
CA PHE A 129 7.45 6.67 6.19
C PHE A 129 7.89 8.13 5.91
N ARG A 130 7.06 8.91 5.24
CA ARG A 130 7.34 10.34 4.97
C ARG A 130 7.38 11.17 6.25
N ALA A 131 6.44 10.92 7.17
CA ALA A 131 6.42 11.58 8.48
C ALA A 131 7.68 11.23 9.29
N MET A 132 8.04 9.95 9.35
CA MET A 132 9.26 9.47 10.01
C MET A 132 10.51 10.13 9.42
N ASN A 133 10.68 10.14 8.09
CA ASN A 133 11.85 10.74 7.44
C ASN A 133 11.97 12.24 7.76
N LYS A 134 10.86 12.97 7.76
CA LYS A 134 10.87 14.41 8.09
C LYS A 134 11.25 14.67 9.54
N ALA A 135 10.76 13.82 10.47
CA ALA A 135 11.13 13.89 11.87
C ALA A 135 12.62 13.59 12.09
N VAL A 136 13.13 12.52 11.47
CA VAL A 136 14.56 12.13 11.55
C VAL A 136 15.46 13.23 10.97
N GLN A 137 15.11 13.80 9.82
CA GLN A 137 15.83 14.93 9.22
C GLN A 137 15.96 16.08 10.23
N ARG A 138 14.87 16.47 10.88
CA ARG A 138 14.85 17.54 11.88
C ARG A 138 15.80 17.24 13.05
N VAL A 139 15.84 16.01 13.53
CA VAL A 139 16.74 15.59 14.61
C VAL A 139 18.20 15.77 14.20
N TYR A 140 18.61 15.25 13.05
CA TYR A 140 19.99 15.34 12.59
C TYR A 140 20.41 16.78 12.25
N GLU A 141 19.54 17.58 11.64
CA GLU A 141 19.81 19.01 11.41
C GLU A 141 20.05 19.76 12.73
N THR A 142 19.29 19.44 13.78
CA THR A 142 19.46 20.03 15.10
C THR A 142 20.78 19.61 15.73
N ILE A 143 21.14 18.33 15.69
CA ILE A 143 22.42 17.83 16.20
C ILE A 143 23.61 18.48 15.47
N LEU A 144 23.55 18.58 14.14
CA LEU A 144 24.59 19.22 13.34
C LEU A 144 24.75 20.71 13.68
N ARG A 145 23.66 21.43 13.88
CA ARG A 145 23.67 22.86 14.17
C ARG A 145 24.07 23.17 15.63
N GLU A 146 23.61 22.36 16.59
CA GLU A 146 23.67 22.67 18.02
C GLU A 146 24.59 21.75 18.80
N GLY A 147 25.13 20.70 18.17
CA GLY A 147 25.96 19.69 18.84
C GLY A 147 25.19 18.80 19.82
N SER A 148 23.84 18.86 19.82
CA SER A 148 23.00 18.16 20.78
C SER A 148 21.57 17.99 20.25
N GLN A 149 20.92 16.91 20.65
CA GLN A 149 19.49 16.66 20.39
C GLN A 149 18.54 17.31 21.43
N ARG A 150 19.08 18.04 22.42
CA ARG A 150 18.33 18.54 23.57
C ARG A 150 17.00 19.23 23.19
N ASN A 151 17.03 20.09 22.16
CA ASN A 151 15.89 20.92 21.76
C ASN A 151 14.85 20.19 20.89
N VAL A 152 15.02 18.89 20.65
CA VAL A 152 14.06 18.07 19.88
C VAL A 152 13.61 16.82 20.63
N VAL A 153 14.09 16.58 21.86
CA VAL A 153 13.72 15.39 22.67
C VAL A 153 12.21 15.27 22.85
N GLU A 154 11.51 16.38 23.12
CA GLU A 154 10.06 16.40 23.32
C GLU A 154 9.25 15.99 22.06
N THR A 155 9.89 15.91 20.90
CA THR A 155 9.25 15.44 19.66
C THR A 155 9.51 13.95 19.38
N MET A 156 10.24 13.29 20.27
CA MET A 156 10.60 11.88 20.12
C MET A 156 9.67 11.00 20.95
N GLN A 157 9.46 9.79 20.47
CA GLN A 157 8.81 8.74 21.24
C GLN A 157 9.64 8.42 22.48
N THR A 158 9.00 8.38 23.64
CA THR A 158 9.66 7.95 24.88
C THR A 158 9.94 6.45 24.87
N ARG A 159 10.84 6.01 25.74
CA ARG A 159 11.10 4.57 25.91
C ARG A 159 9.85 3.80 26.35
N MET A 160 9.05 4.39 27.21
CA MET A 160 7.84 3.72 27.72
C MET A 160 6.77 3.58 26.64
N GLU A 161 6.53 4.63 25.85
CA GLU A 161 5.64 4.54 24.68
C GLU A 161 6.09 3.48 23.68
N LEU A 162 7.39 3.38 23.41
CA LEU A 162 7.93 2.32 22.54
C LEU A 162 7.68 0.94 23.14
N TYR A 163 7.94 0.76 24.43
CA TYR A 163 7.75 -0.52 25.14
C TYR A 163 6.29 -0.97 25.12
N GLU A 164 5.35 -0.06 25.28
CA GLU A 164 3.92 -0.33 25.17
C GLU A 164 3.56 -0.81 23.77
N VAL A 165 4.00 -0.09 22.71
CA VAL A 165 3.69 -0.42 21.32
C VAL A 165 4.22 -1.80 20.91
N ILE A 166 5.45 -2.16 21.33
CA ILE A 166 6.06 -3.46 20.96
C ILE A 166 5.74 -4.58 21.95
N GLY A 167 5.01 -4.31 23.04
CA GLY A 167 4.67 -5.28 24.07
C GLY A 167 5.90 -5.80 24.86
N TYR A 168 6.93 -4.97 25.04
CA TYR A 168 8.24 -5.34 25.58
C TYR A 168 8.17 -6.07 26.93
N ASP A 169 7.35 -5.58 27.86
CA ASP A 169 7.20 -6.16 29.20
C ASP A 169 6.75 -7.64 29.20
N ALA A 170 6.03 -8.05 28.16
CA ALA A 170 5.63 -9.47 28.02
C ALA A 170 6.84 -10.36 27.73
N TYR A 171 7.81 -9.87 26.97
CA TYR A 171 9.05 -10.60 26.69
C TYR A 171 9.94 -10.67 27.93
N GLU A 172 10.10 -9.60 28.69
CA GLU A 172 10.86 -9.61 29.96
C GLU A 172 10.26 -10.60 30.95
N ARG A 173 8.95 -10.51 31.21
CA ARG A 173 8.26 -11.47 32.11
C ARG A 173 8.45 -12.92 31.70
N LYS A 174 8.46 -13.20 30.39
CA LYS A 174 8.70 -14.54 29.88
C LYS A 174 10.14 -15.01 30.14
N LEU A 175 11.13 -14.15 29.94
CA LEU A 175 12.53 -14.44 30.22
C LEU A 175 12.76 -14.67 31.72
N ASP A 176 12.22 -13.83 32.58
CA ASP A 176 12.33 -13.96 34.03
C ASP A 176 11.75 -15.29 34.52
N ALA A 177 10.59 -15.68 33.98
CA ALA A 177 9.97 -16.96 34.32
C ALA A 177 10.82 -18.18 33.88
N LEU A 178 11.51 -18.08 32.73
CA LEU A 178 12.42 -19.12 32.25
C LEU A 178 13.68 -19.23 33.14
N PHE A 179 14.30 -18.11 33.48
CA PHE A 179 15.49 -18.08 34.36
C PHE A 179 15.16 -18.51 35.79
N ALA A 180 13.98 -18.20 36.30
CA ALA A 180 13.54 -18.64 37.61
C ALA A 180 13.37 -20.17 37.69
N LYS A 181 13.01 -20.84 36.58
CA LYS A 181 12.96 -22.32 36.51
C LYS A 181 14.35 -22.97 36.52
N GLN A 182 15.31 -22.36 35.81
CA GLN A 182 16.70 -22.85 35.77
C GLN A 182 17.44 -22.79 37.12
N LYS A 183 17.08 -21.79 37.98
CA LYS A 183 17.67 -21.68 39.34
C LYS A 183 17.12 -22.64 40.34
N LYS A 184 16.04 -23.39 40.03
CA LYS A 184 15.41 -24.40 40.93
C LYS A 184 15.75 -25.85 40.55
N SER A 185 16.47 -26.04 39.46
CA SER A 185 17.01 -27.33 39.01
C SER A 185 18.49 -27.43 39.38
#